data_fe50f3d58bbafa7c0a560d1ef7f87593
#
_entry.id   fe50f3d58bbafa7c0a560d1ef7f87593
#
_cell.length_a   1.000
_cell.length_b   1.000
_cell.length_c   1.000
_cell.angle_alpha   90.00
_cell.angle_beta   90.00
_cell.angle_gamma   90.00
#
_symmetry.space_group_name_H-M   'P 1'
#
loop_
_entity.id
_entity.type
_entity.pdbx_description
1 polymer ?
#
loop_
_entity_poly.entity_id
_entity_poly.type
_entity_poly.pdbx_seq_one_letter_code
_entity_poly.pdbx_strand_id
1 'polypeptide(L)'
;MMIKRYRKIPVEIEAVHYDSFNQKTLDALVEFGGGDITVDYQNEKVFVKTINGVVTVNKNEYIIKGVNGEFYPCDYEIFHKTYEEVQ
;
A
#
# COMPACT_ATOMS: atom_id res chain seq x y z
N MET A 1 17.59 -30.44 -3.75
CA MET A 1 16.63 -29.32 -3.65
C MET A 1 15.35 -29.68 -4.40
N MET A 2 14.23 -29.51 -3.75
CA MET A 2 12.94 -29.75 -4.41
C MET A 2 12.25 -28.42 -4.69
N ILE A 3 12.08 -28.12 -5.98
CA ILE A 3 11.37 -26.93 -6.42
C ILE A 3 9.94 -27.31 -6.71
N LYS A 4 9.00 -26.64 -6.07
CA LYS A 4 7.57 -26.85 -6.32
C LYS A 4 6.96 -25.56 -6.86
N ARG A 5 5.93 -25.68 -7.66
CA ARG A 5 5.21 -24.53 -8.17
C ARG A 5 3.99 -24.26 -7.30
N TYR A 6 3.76 -23.00 -7.01
CA TYR A 6 2.64 -22.58 -6.19
C TYR A 6 1.80 -21.56 -6.96
N ARG A 7 0.50 -21.63 -6.79
CA ARG A 7 -0.43 -20.63 -7.34
C ARG A 7 -0.94 -19.78 -6.20
N LYS A 8 -0.95 -18.46 -6.41
CA LYS A 8 -1.53 -17.55 -5.43
C LYS A 8 -3.04 -17.81 -5.31
N ILE A 9 -3.50 -18.00 -4.09
CA ILE A 9 -4.92 -18.15 -3.81
C ILE A 9 -5.60 -16.80 -4.08
N PRO A 10 -6.70 -16.76 -4.86
CA PRO A 10 -7.40 -15.51 -5.11
C PRO A 10 -7.97 -14.94 -3.82
N VAL A 11 -7.45 -13.80 -3.38
CA VAL A 11 -7.89 -13.10 -2.18
C VAL A 11 -8.05 -11.63 -2.52
N GLU A 12 -9.17 -11.05 -2.12
CA GLU A 12 -9.39 -9.62 -2.28
C GLU A 12 -8.60 -8.87 -1.21
N ILE A 13 -8.02 -7.73 -1.59
CA ILE A 13 -7.33 -6.82 -0.69
C ILE A 13 -7.89 -5.41 -0.90
N GLU A 14 -7.63 -4.54 0.04
CA GLU A 14 -7.91 -3.13 -0.12
C GLU A 14 -6.62 -2.39 -0.39
N ALA A 15 -6.70 -1.31 -1.18
CA ALA A 15 -5.53 -0.52 -1.50
C ALA A 15 -5.92 0.91 -1.79
N VAL A 16 -5.01 1.84 -1.51
CA VAL A 16 -5.16 3.25 -1.86
C VAL A 16 -3.96 3.68 -2.69
N HIS A 17 -4.23 4.41 -3.75
CA HIS A 17 -3.19 4.93 -4.64
C HIS A 17 -2.69 6.28 -4.12
N TYR A 18 -1.39 6.36 -3.85
CA TYR A 18 -0.75 7.63 -3.49
C TYR A 18 -0.32 8.33 -4.79
N ASP A 19 -1.27 8.98 -5.45
CA ASP A 19 -1.03 9.60 -6.75
C ASP A 19 -0.30 10.94 -6.66
N SER A 20 -0.56 11.71 -5.62
CA SER A 20 0.09 13.00 -5.42
C SER A 20 -0.07 13.48 -3.98
N PHE A 21 0.77 14.44 -3.58
CA PHE A 21 0.71 15.02 -2.23
C PHE A 21 -0.33 16.14 -2.23
N ASN A 22 -1.58 15.74 -2.07
CA ASN A 22 -2.71 16.68 -1.98
C ASN A 22 -3.64 16.25 -0.84
N GLN A 23 -4.43 17.19 -0.33
CA GLN A 23 -5.21 16.95 0.88
C GLN A 23 -6.22 15.81 0.72
N LYS A 24 -6.86 15.70 -0.44
CA LYS A 24 -7.84 14.64 -0.68
C LYS A 24 -7.20 13.25 -0.57
N THR A 25 -6.05 13.07 -1.22
CA THR A 25 -5.34 11.80 -1.18
C THR A 25 -4.80 11.51 0.22
N LEU A 26 -4.23 12.54 0.88
CA LEU A 26 -3.68 12.37 2.22
C LEU A 26 -4.76 12.00 3.24
N ASP A 27 -5.93 12.61 3.15
CA ASP A 27 -7.05 12.28 4.04
C ASP A 27 -7.48 10.83 3.85
N ALA A 28 -7.55 10.37 2.60
CA ALA A 28 -7.90 8.98 2.31
C ALA A 28 -6.86 8.01 2.87
N LEU A 29 -5.58 8.34 2.73
CA LEU A 29 -4.49 7.50 3.24
C LEU A 29 -4.51 7.40 4.76
N VAL A 30 -4.68 8.53 5.44
CA VAL A 30 -4.70 8.57 6.90
C VAL A 30 -5.91 7.81 7.43
N GLU A 31 -7.07 7.98 6.83
CA GLU A 31 -8.27 7.22 7.21
C GLU A 31 -8.06 5.72 7.00
N PHE A 32 -7.51 5.35 5.86
CA PHE A 32 -7.22 3.96 5.51
C PHE A 32 -6.25 3.31 6.50
N GLY A 33 -5.22 4.04 6.90
CA GLY A 33 -4.14 3.52 7.73
C GLY A 33 -4.46 3.40 9.21
N GLY A 34 -5.46 4.15 9.70
CA GLY A 34 -5.86 4.07 11.11
C GLY A 34 -4.72 4.32 12.10
N GLY A 35 -3.77 5.16 11.77
CA GLY A 35 -2.61 5.47 12.61
C GLY A 35 -1.31 4.84 12.11
N ASP A 36 -1.38 3.86 11.23
CA ASP A 36 -0.18 3.23 10.67
C ASP A 36 0.37 3.99 9.47
N ILE A 37 -0.40 4.93 8.92
CA ILE A 37 0.06 5.82 7.86
C ILE A 37 0.18 7.22 8.45
N THR A 38 1.37 7.81 8.33
CA THR A 38 1.65 9.15 8.85
C THR A 38 2.13 10.06 7.74
N VAL A 39 1.89 11.36 7.92
CA VAL A 39 2.23 12.37 6.91
C VAL A 39 3.14 13.39 7.54
N ASP A 40 4.26 13.66 6.87
CA ASP A 40 5.15 14.77 7.19
C ASP A 40 4.86 15.90 6.22
N TYR A 41 4.06 16.86 6.64
CA TYR A 41 3.64 17.97 5.78
C TYR A 41 4.79 18.91 5.44
N GLN A 42 5.74 19.05 6.35
CA GLN A 42 6.87 19.96 6.14
C GLN A 42 7.79 19.46 5.02
N ASN A 43 8.04 18.17 4.97
CA ASN A 43 8.93 17.56 3.98
C ASN A 43 8.17 16.86 2.85
N GLU A 44 6.85 16.94 2.85
CA GLU A 44 5.96 16.33 1.86
C GLU A 44 6.25 14.84 1.68
N LYS A 45 6.25 14.11 2.79
CA LYS A 45 6.52 12.67 2.80
C LYS A 45 5.38 11.92 3.45
N VAL A 46 5.19 10.69 3.00
CA VAL A 46 4.23 9.76 3.57
C VAL A 46 4.98 8.53 4.03
N PHE A 47 4.65 8.06 5.24
CA PHE A 47 5.26 6.87 5.82
C PHE A 47 4.18 5.85 6.16
N VAL A 48 4.54 4.59 6.08
CA VAL A 48 3.64 3.50 6.48
C VAL A 48 4.38 2.53 7.37
N LYS A 49 3.71 2.12 8.43
CA LYS A 49 4.24 1.10 9.33
C LYS A 49 3.92 -0.27 8.75
N THR A 50 4.97 -1.03 8.46
CA THR A 50 4.87 -2.39 7.95
C THR A 50 5.29 -3.39 9.01
N ILE A 51 5.15 -4.67 8.73
CA ILE A 51 5.65 -5.73 9.64
C ILE A 51 7.16 -5.66 9.80
N ASN A 52 7.87 -5.03 8.88
CA ASN A 52 9.33 -4.90 8.91
C ASN A 52 9.79 -3.52 9.34
N GLY A 53 8.88 -2.70 9.87
CA GLY A 53 9.19 -1.35 10.32
C GLY A 53 8.55 -0.28 9.46
N VAL A 54 8.88 0.98 9.75
CA VAL A 54 8.31 2.14 9.03
C VAL A 54 9.11 2.38 7.76
N VAL A 55 8.40 2.52 6.64
CA VAL A 55 9.03 2.80 5.35
C VAL A 55 8.38 4.03 4.70
N THR A 56 9.12 4.68 3.81
CA THR A 56 8.62 5.81 3.04
C THR A 56 7.78 5.28 1.87
N VAL A 57 6.64 5.94 1.65
CA VAL A 57 5.81 5.64 0.48
C VAL A 57 6.17 6.65 -0.60
N ASN A 58 6.53 6.16 -1.78
CA ASN A 58 6.89 7.01 -2.90
C ASN A 58 5.66 7.36 -3.72
N LYS A 59 5.71 8.52 -4.38
CA LYS A 59 4.61 8.94 -5.24
C LYS A 59 4.34 7.87 -6.29
N ASN A 60 3.06 7.69 -6.57
CA ASN A 60 2.52 6.73 -7.50
C ASN A 60 2.45 5.30 -7.00
N GLU A 61 3.00 5.02 -5.82
CA GLU A 61 2.83 3.70 -5.21
C GLU A 61 1.41 3.51 -4.67
N TYR A 62 1.02 2.27 -4.54
CA TYR A 62 -0.19 1.88 -3.80
C TYR A 62 0.19 1.45 -2.40
N ILE A 63 -0.66 1.74 -1.43
CA ILE A 63 -0.54 1.14 -0.11
C ILE A 63 -1.61 0.06 -0.03
N ILE A 64 -1.17 -1.16 0.21
CA ILE A 64 -2.04 -2.33 0.28
C ILE A 64 -2.28 -2.69 1.74
N LYS A 65 -3.53 -3.02 2.05
CA LYS A 65 -3.87 -3.66 3.32
C LYS A 65 -4.04 -5.15 3.04
N GLY A 66 -3.14 -5.96 3.54
CA GLY A 66 -3.12 -7.38 3.30
C GLY A 66 -4.18 -8.13 4.08
N VAL A 67 -4.23 -9.44 3.88
CA VAL A 67 -5.27 -10.30 4.44
C VAL A 67 -5.24 -10.36 5.97
N ASN A 68 -4.10 -10.08 6.57
CA ASN A 68 -3.95 -10.05 8.03
C ASN A 68 -4.03 -8.63 8.60
N GLY A 69 -4.46 -7.66 7.80
CA GLY A 69 -4.54 -6.26 8.22
C GLY A 69 -3.21 -5.52 8.17
N GLU A 70 -2.14 -6.16 7.69
CA GLU A 70 -0.84 -5.53 7.56
C GLU A 70 -0.80 -4.58 6.36
N PHE A 71 -0.03 -3.49 6.48
CA PHE A 71 0.13 -2.54 5.39
C PHE A 71 1.49 -2.68 4.74
N TYR A 72 1.57 -2.42 3.44
CA TYR A 72 2.84 -2.35 2.71
C TYR A 72 2.67 -1.58 1.40
N PRO A 73 3.72 -0.86 0.97
CA PRO A 73 3.67 -0.15 -0.30
C PRO A 73 3.96 -1.11 -1.46
N CYS A 74 3.41 -0.79 -2.62
CA CYS A 74 3.59 -1.58 -3.82
C CYS A 74 3.78 -0.67 -5.02
N ASP A 75 4.78 -0.96 -5.83
CA ASP A 75 5.04 -0.25 -7.06
C ASP A 75 3.83 -0.26 -7.99
N TYR A 76 3.61 0.87 -8.68
CA TYR A 76 2.45 1.04 -9.55
C TYR A 76 2.33 -0.05 -10.62
N GLU A 77 3.41 -0.32 -11.34
CA GLU A 77 3.37 -1.31 -12.42
C GLU A 77 3.17 -2.73 -11.87
N ILE A 78 3.85 -3.05 -10.79
CA ILE A 78 3.70 -4.35 -10.14
C ILE A 78 2.28 -4.53 -9.65
N PHE A 79 1.70 -3.47 -9.06
CA PHE A 79 0.33 -3.53 -8.58
C PHE A 79 -0.64 -3.87 -9.70
N HIS A 80 -0.55 -3.18 -10.83
CA HIS A 80 -1.46 -3.40 -11.95
C HIS A 80 -1.23 -4.71 -12.70
N LYS A 81 -0.09 -5.33 -12.54
CA LYS A 81 0.17 -6.67 -13.06
C LYS A 81 -0.36 -7.76 -12.14
N THR A 82 -0.55 -7.45 -10.88
CA THR A 82 -0.90 -8.42 -9.84
C THR A 82 -2.38 -8.37 -9.47
N TYR A 83 -2.98 -7.18 -9.49
CA TYR A 83 -4.35 -6.96 -9.03
C TYR A 83 -5.20 -6.27 -10.08
N GLU A 84 -6.49 -6.54 -10.04
CA GLU A 84 -7.49 -5.81 -10.82
C GLU A 84 -8.58 -5.33 -9.87
N GLU A 85 -9.20 -4.21 -10.21
CA GLU A 85 -10.25 -3.65 -9.37
C GLU A 85 -11.50 -4.53 -9.42
N VAL A 86 -12.07 -4.78 -8.24
CA VAL A 86 -13.29 -5.55 -8.06
C VAL A 86 -14.44 -4.60 -7.80
N GLN A 87 -15.56 -4.80 -8.48
CA GLN A 87 -16.72 -3.93 -8.33
C GLN A 87 -17.90 -4.65 -7.68
#